data_43b1f6ce77c19ff6d95a5f106c2ba6a8
#
_entry.id   43b1f6ce77c19ff6d95a5f106c2ba6a8
#
_cell.length_a   1.000
_cell.length_b   1.000
_cell.length_c   1.000
_cell.angle_alpha   90.00
_cell.angle_beta   90.00
_cell.angle_gamma   90.00
#
_symmetry.space_group_name_H-M   'P 1'
#
loop_
_entity.id
_entity.type
_entity.pdbx_description
1 polymer ?
#
loop_
_entity_poly.entity_id
_entity_poly.type
_entity_poly.pdbx_seq_one_letter_code
_entity_poly.pdbx_strand_id
1 'polypeptide(L)'
;MKIFARLFFTLLFMGHAMAQETPQTQLPRIALSAGIHQMDIQVALTPEQHQIGLMYRSEMPQNEGMLFVFQAPSKQCFWMKNTILPLTAAFVADDGSIVNLEDMKPQTTDSHCSLKPVRYVLEMNQGWFAKKGLKAGSKLAGRPFNN
;
A
#
# COMPACT_ATOMS: atom_id res chain seq x y z
N MET A 1 67.52 5.62 -26.50
CA MET A 1 66.76 5.10 -25.31
C MET A 1 65.35 5.69 -25.42
N LYS A 2 64.37 4.90 -25.96
CA LYS A 2 63.00 5.37 -26.17
C LYS A 2 62.13 4.81 -25.08
N ILE A 3 61.61 5.66 -24.21
CA ILE A 3 60.71 5.29 -23.12
C ILE A 3 59.28 5.33 -23.68
N PHE A 4 58.63 4.15 -23.78
CA PHE A 4 57.21 4.02 -24.10
C PHE A 4 56.41 4.17 -22.80
N ALA A 5 55.71 5.29 -22.65
CA ALA A 5 54.72 5.48 -21.60
C ALA A 5 53.43 4.71 -21.99
N ARG A 6 53.11 3.64 -21.26
CA ARG A 6 51.81 2.94 -21.37
C ARG A 6 50.79 3.69 -20.54
N LEU A 7 49.84 4.32 -21.24
CA LEU A 7 48.64 4.93 -20.62
C LEU A 7 47.68 3.81 -20.26
N PHE A 8 47.49 3.52 -18.98
CA PHE A 8 46.45 2.62 -18.47
C PHE A 8 45.13 3.40 -18.41
N PHE A 9 44.23 3.12 -19.32
CA PHE A 9 42.88 3.66 -19.35
C PHE A 9 42.00 2.78 -18.45
N THR A 10 41.78 3.18 -17.19
CA THR A 10 40.86 2.51 -16.25
C THR A 10 39.44 2.89 -16.62
N LEU A 11 38.71 1.96 -17.27
CA LEU A 11 37.26 2.08 -17.46
C LEU A 11 36.58 1.93 -16.09
N LEU A 12 36.08 3.04 -15.54
CA LEU A 12 35.11 2.99 -14.43
C LEU A 12 33.77 2.47 -14.97
N PHE A 13 33.43 1.23 -14.68
CA PHE A 13 32.08 0.72 -14.82
C PHE A 13 31.21 1.35 -13.71
N MET A 14 30.47 2.41 -14.06
CA MET A 14 29.35 2.89 -13.23
C MET A 14 28.24 1.83 -13.32
N GLY A 15 28.21 0.91 -12.36
CA GLY A 15 27.10 -0.01 -12.16
C GLY A 15 25.87 0.82 -11.80
N HIS A 16 24.90 0.93 -12.72
CA HIS A 16 23.57 1.40 -12.41
C HIS A 16 22.93 0.35 -11.48
N ALA A 17 22.80 0.69 -10.21
CA ALA A 17 21.97 -0.10 -9.30
C ALA A 17 20.52 0.00 -9.81
N MET A 18 20.08 -1.05 -10.50
CA MET A 18 18.67 -1.23 -10.82
C MET A 18 17.96 -1.36 -9.48
N ALA A 19 17.07 -0.42 -9.18
CA ALA A 19 16.21 -0.53 -8.01
C ALA A 19 15.46 -1.85 -8.13
N GLN A 20 15.70 -2.76 -7.20
CA GLN A 20 15.12 -4.10 -7.23
C GLN A 20 13.63 -3.97 -6.97
N GLU A 21 12.82 -4.29 -7.97
CA GLU A 21 11.35 -4.30 -7.91
C GLU A 21 10.88 -5.47 -7.05
N THR A 22 11.02 -5.34 -5.72
CA THR A 22 10.67 -6.39 -4.76
C THR A 22 9.49 -5.97 -3.91
N PRO A 23 8.57 -6.90 -3.60
CA PRO A 23 7.46 -6.62 -2.71
C PRO A 23 7.94 -6.39 -1.28
N GLN A 24 7.37 -5.43 -0.57
CA GLN A 24 7.58 -5.29 0.87
C GLN A 24 6.65 -6.26 1.63
N THR A 25 7.23 -7.19 2.39
CA THR A 25 6.47 -8.23 3.09
C THR A 25 6.75 -8.27 4.60
N GLN A 26 7.67 -7.46 5.09
CA GLN A 26 8.17 -7.48 6.49
C GLN A 26 7.67 -6.29 7.32
N LEU A 27 6.52 -5.70 6.96
CA LEU A 27 5.93 -4.63 7.76
C LEU A 27 5.30 -5.15 9.05
N PRO A 28 5.26 -4.32 10.12
CA PRO A 28 4.52 -4.66 11.35
C PRO A 28 3.07 -5.02 11.05
N ARG A 29 2.49 -5.91 11.85
CA ARG A 29 1.12 -6.38 11.66
C ARG A 29 0.26 -6.02 12.87
N ILE A 30 -1.01 -5.79 12.61
CA ILE A 30 -2.04 -5.52 13.61
C ILE A 30 -3.29 -6.33 13.30
N ALA A 31 -4.03 -6.67 14.35
CA ALA A 31 -5.35 -7.25 14.21
C ALA A 31 -6.39 -6.12 14.12
N LEU A 32 -7.19 -6.12 13.06
CA LEU A 32 -8.38 -5.29 12.93
C LEU A 32 -9.61 -6.16 12.82
N SER A 33 -10.77 -5.57 13.07
CA SER A 33 -12.07 -6.24 12.86
C SER A 33 -13.09 -5.31 12.21
N ALA A 34 -14.07 -5.92 11.54
CA ALA A 34 -15.27 -5.26 11.08
C ALA A 34 -16.46 -6.15 11.44
N GLY A 35 -17.15 -5.82 12.54
CA GLY A 35 -18.12 -6.72 13.17
C GLY A 35 -17.43 -8.04 13.57
N ILE A 36 -17.92 -9.17 13.08
CA ILE A 36 -17.37 -10.51 13.36
C ILE A 36 -16.15 -10.87 12.50
N HIS A 37 -15.81 -10.07 11.49
CA HIS A 37 -14.75 -10.37 10.54
C HIS A 37 -13.40 -9.87 11.06
N GLN A 38 -12.47 -10.81 11.26
CA GLN A 38 -11.10 -10.52 11.69
C GLN A 38 -10.17 -10.38 10.49
N MET A 39 -9.22 -9.46 10.60
CA MET A 39 -8.21 -9.16 9.59
C MET A 39 -6.83 -9.11 10.23
N ASP A 40 -5.82 -9.64 9.55
CA ASP A 40 -4.40 -9.52 9.91
C ASP A 40 -3.73 -8.55 8.95
N ILE A 41 -3.48 -7.32 9.39
CA ILE A 41 -3.17 -6.19 8.53
C ILE A 41 -1.74 -5.73 8.72
N GLN A 42 -0.98 -5.61 7.63
CA GLN A 42 0.31 -4.93 7.63
C GLN A 42 0.13 -3.43 7.70
N VAL A 43 1.03 -2.73 8.38
CA VAL A 43 0.93 -1.28 8.59
C VAL A 43 2.07 -0.56 7.88
N ALA A 44 1.73 0.31 6.93
CA ALA A 44 2.63 1.21 6.26
C ALA A 44 2.58 2.60 6.92
N LEU A 45 3.74 3.08 7.41
CA LEU A 45 3.85 4.30 8.22
C LEU A 45 4.72 5.37 7.55
N THR A 46 5.71 4.97 6.74
CA THR A 46 6.67 5.90 6.15
C THR A 46 6.31 6.24 4.69
N PRO A 47 6.78 7.39 4.18
CA PRO A 47 6.56 7.74 2.77
C PRO A 47 7.03 6.64 1.80
N GLU A 48 8.15 6.00 2.07
CA GLU A 48 8.71 4.91 1.25
C GLU A 48 7.79 3.69 1.28
N GLN A 49 7.27 3.33 2.46
CA GLN A 49 6.32 2.23 2.62
C GLN A 49 5.01 2.53 1.90
N HIS A 50 4.52 3.79 1.96
CA HIS A 50 3.34 4.23 1.23
C HIS A 50 3.55 4.15 -0.28
N GLN A 51 4.73 4.54 -0.77
CA GLN A 51 5.05 4.52 -2.19
C GLN A 51 5.06 3.10 -2.76
N ILE A 52 5.60 2.13 -2.01
CA ILE A 52 5.67 0.72 -2.42
C ILE A 52 4.31 0.04 -2.25
N GLY A 53 3.64 0.25 -1.11
CA GLY A 53 2.35 -0.39 -0.83
C GLY A 53 2.34 -1.89 -1.10
N LEU A 54 1.37 -2.37 -1.86
CA LEU A 54 1.21 -3.77 -2.27
C LEU A 54 1.81 -4.08 -3.66
N MET A 55 2.65 -3.18 -4.20
CA MET A 55 3.33 -3.42 -5.48
C MET A 55 4.11 -4.74 -5.48
N TYR A 56 4.19 -5.38 -6.64
CA TYR A 56 4.96 -6.59 -6.94
C TYR A 56 4.53 -7.86 -6.19
N ARG A 57 3.44 -7.83 -5.39
CA ARG A 57 2.90 -9.03 -4.75
C ARG A 57 2.13 -9.87 -5.75
N SER A 58 2.44 -11.17 -5.80
CA SER A 58 1.72 -12.15 -6.62
C SER A 58 0.47 -12.70 -5.93
N GLU A 59 0.45 -12.65 -4.60
CA GLU A 59 -0.65 -13.19 -3.79
C GLU A 59 -0.82 -12.43 -2.48
N MET A 60 -2.00 -12.50 -1.90
CA MET A 60 -2.33 -12.01 -0.57
C MET A 60 -3.46 -12.86 0.00
N PRO A 61 -3.31 -13.47 1.19
CA PRO A 61 -4.36 -14.23 1.85
C PRO A 61 -5.67 -13.42 2.01
N GLN A 62 -6.81 -14.12 2.04
CA GLN A 62 -8.14 -13.49 1.97
C GLN A 62 -8.40 -12.45 3.05
N ASN A 63 -7.94 -12.69 4.28
CA ASN A 63 -8.17 -11.79 5.42
C ASN A 63 -6.93 -10.96 5.75
N GLU A 64 -6.01 -10.81 4.81
CA GLU A 64 -4.86 -9.94 4.91
C GLU A 64 -5.04 -8.69 4.04
N GLY A 65 -4.31 -7.64 4.40
CA GLY A 65 -4.31 -6.37 3.69
C GLY A 65 -3.22 -5.46 4.19
N MET A 66 -3.27 -4.19 3.77
CA MET A 66 -2.35 -3.15 4.20
C MET A 66 -3.10 -1.89 4.62
N LEU A 67 -2.80 -1.41 5.83
CA LEU A 67 -3.28 -0.14 6.36
C LEU A 67 -2.19 0.92 6.17
N PHE A 68 -2.49 1.94 5.39
CA PHE A 68 -1.69 3.14 5.23
C PHE A 68 -2.11 4.15 6.28
N VAL A 69 -1.15 4.61 7.09
CA VAL A 69 -1.39 5.57 8.18
C VAL A 69 -0.68 6.87 7.85
N PHE A 70 -1.45 7.95 7.73
CA PHE A 70 -0.94 9.29 7.45
C PHE A 70 -0.88 10.13 8.73
N GLN A 71 0.02 11.12 8.78
CA GLN A 71 0.22 11.95 9.97
C GLN A 71 -1.02 12.80 10.32
N ALA A 72 -1.74 13.27 9.29
CA ALA A 72 -2.94 14.09 9.44
C ALA A 72 -3.99 13.71 8.40
N PRO A 73 -5.29 13.92 8.68
CA PRO A 73 -6.33 13.73 7.68
C PRO A 73 -6.13 14.68 6.49
N SER A 74 -6.14 14.11 5.28
CA SER A 74 -6.12 14.85 4.02
C SER A 74 -6.82 14.03 2.93
N LYS A 75 -7.05 14.64 1.78
CA LYS A 75 -7.53 13.90 0.61
C LYS A 75 -6.44 12.91 0.20
N GLN A 76 -6.71 11.61 0.32
CA GLN A 76 -5.80 10.56 -0.09
C GLN A 76 -6.22 10.01 -1.44
N CYS A 77 -5.25 9.81 -2.33
CA CYS A 77 -5.47 9.23 -3.65
C CYS A 77 -4.47 8.10 -3.89
N PHE A 78 -4.97 7.01 -4.44
CA PHE A 78 -4.21 5.78 -4.69
C PHE A 78 -4.27 5.40 -6.16
N TRP A 79 -3.30 4.66 -6.62
CA TRP A 79 -3.18 4.10 -7.97
C TRP A 79 -2.72 2.65 -7.90
N MET A 80 -2.78 1.94 -9.03
CA MET A 80 -2.41 0.52 -9.12
C MET A 80 -1.13 0.27 -9.94
N LYS A 81 -0.26 1.29 -10.08
CA LYS A 81 1.02 1.12 -10.76
C LYS A 81 1.81 -0.02 -10.10
N ASN A 82 2.36 -0.92 -10.93
CA ASN A 82 3.14 -2.09 -10.49
C ASN A 82 2.40 -3.02 -9.48
N THR A 83 1.08 -2.90 -9.37
CA THR A 83 0.25 -3.73 -8.49
C THR A 83 -0.60 -4.68 -9.33
N ILE A 84 -0.29 -5.98 -9.24
CA ILE A 84 -0.93 -7.03 -10.05
C ILE A 84 -2.16 -7.65 -9.37
N LEU A 85 -2.28 -7.49 -8.05
CA LEU A 85 -3.45 -7.93 -7.29
C LEU A 85 -4.62 -6.95 -7.54
N PRO A 86 -5.83 -7.44 -7.88
CA PRO A 86 -7.02 -6.60 -7.84
C PRO A 86 -7.35 -6.26 -6.38
N LEU A 87 -7.49 -4.97 -6.07
CA LEU A 87 -7.66 -4.46 -4.72
C LEU A 87 -8.92 -3.59 -4.61
N THR A 88 -9.44 -3.49 -3.38
CA THR A 88 -10.39 -2.45 -2.98
C THR A 88 -9.73 -1.59 -1.90
N ALA A 89 -9.69 -0.28 -2.10
CA ALA A 89 -9.28 0.69 -1.10
C ALA A 89 -10.49 1.16 -0.29
N ALA A 90 -10.43 1.02 1.03
CA ALA A 90 -11.35 1.64 1.97
C ALA A 90 -10.70 2.89 2.56
N PHE A 91 -11.28 4.05 2.31
CA PHE A 91 -10.86 5.31 2.92
C PHE A 91 -11.56 5.47 4.28
N VAL A 92 -10.77 5.61 5.35
CA VAL A 92 -11.26 5.42 6.73
C VAL A 92 -10.98 6.66 7.57
N ALA A 93 -12.01 7.16 8.26
CA ALA A 93 -11.92 8.27 9.19
C ALA A 93 -11.27 7.85 10.52
N ASP A 94 -10.89 8.83 11.36
CA ASP A 94 -10.19 8.62 12.64
C ASP A 94 -10.98 7.74 13.62
N ASP A 95 -12.32 7.72 13.52
CA ASP A 95 -13.20 6.88 14.34
C ASP A 95 -13.41 5.46 13.78
N GLY A 96 -12.67 5.08 12.75
CA GLY A 96 -12.80 3.77 12.08
C GLY A 96 -13.94 3.67 11.06
N SER A 97 -14.72 4.73 10.84
CA SER A 97 -15.81 4.71 9.86
C SER A 97 -15.27 4.72 8.42
N ILE A 98 -15.76 3.83 7.58
CA ILE A 98 -15.46 3.82 6.14
C ILE A 98 -16.18 5.01 5.48
N VAL A 99 -15.42 5.91 4.89
CA VAL A 99 -15.93 7.08 4.15
C VAL A 99 -16.43 6.67 2.77
N ASN A 100 -15.59 5.98 2.01
CA ASN A 100 -15.91 5.37 0.71
C ASN A 100 -15.00 4.18 0.43
N LEU A 101 -15.42 3.39 -0.55
CA LEU A 101 -14.71 2.23 -1.09
C LEU A 101 -14.47 2.46 -2.57
N GLU A 102 -13.27 2.10 -3.07
CA GLU A 102 -12.92 2.17 -4.48
C GLU A 102 -12.32 0.83 -4.92
N ASP A 103 -12.96 0.19 -5.89
CA ASP A 103 -12.38 -0.97 -6.57
C ASP A 103 -11.35 -0.49 -7.59
N MET A 104 -10.14 -1.05 -7.52
CA MET A 104 -9.00 -0.57 -8.28
C MET A 104 -8.51 -1.66 -9.25
N LYS A 105 -8.47 -1.32 -10.53
CA LYS A 105 -8.02 -2.23 -11.58
C LYS A 105 -6.49 -2.37 -11.55
N PRO A 106 -5.95 -3.62 -11.56
CA PRO A 106 -4.51 -3.86 -11.59
C PRO A 106 -3.77 -3.11 -12.68
N GLN A 107 -2.55 -2.66 -12.37
CA GLN A 107 -1.58 -2.06 -13.29
C GLN A 107 -2.08 -0.80 -14.02
N THR A 108 -3.04 -0.07 -13.43
CA THR A 108 -3.49 1.23 -13.92
C THR A 108 -2.90 2.38 -13.11
N THR A 109 -2.89 3.56 -13.70
CA THR A 109 -2.46 4.81 -13.04
C THR A 109 -3.64 5.74 -12.77
N ASP A 110 -4.86 5.23 -12.90
CA ASP A 110 -6.07 5.96 -12.54
C ASP A 110 -6.06 6.33 -11.06
N SER A 111 -6.54 7.51 -10.74
CA SER A 111 -6.52 8.03 -9.38
C SER A 111 -7.82 7.70 -8.67
N HIS A 112 -7.73 6.95 -7.57
CA HIS A 112 -8.84 6.57 -6.70
C HIS A 112 -8.72 7.33 -5.39
N CYS A 113 -9.68 8.21 -5.09
CA CYS A 113 -9.52 9.19 -4.01
C CYS A 113 -10.59 9.10 -2.93
N SER A 114 -10.22 9.54 -1.72
CA SER A 114 -11.18 9.73 -0.64
C SER A 114 -12.16 10.87 -0.95
N LEU A 115 -13.43 10.66 -0.61
CA LEU A 115 -14.47 11.70 -0.73
C LEU A 115 -14.37 12.79 0.33
N LYS A 116 -13.73 12.49 1.46
CA LYS A 116 -13.44 13.42 2.56
C LYS A 116 -11.98 13.26 3.00
N PRO A 117 -11.39 14.24 3.70
CA PRO A 117 -10.08 14.05 4.32
C PRO A 117 -10.09 12.83 5.24
N VAL A 118 -9.10 11.94 5.08
CA VAL A 118 -8.92 10.74 5.90
C VAL A 118 -7.46 10.58 6.31
N ARG A 119 -7.23 9.94 7.47
CA ARG A 119 -5.91 9.55 7.97
C ARG A 119 -5.53 8.13 7.59
N TYR A 120 -6.50 7.28 7.25
CA TYR A 120 -6.28 5.87 7.05
C TYR A 120 -6.84 5.42 5.71
N VAL A 121 -6.09 4.53 5.04
CA VAL A 121 -6.59 3.80 3.87
C VAL A 121 -6.27 2.33 4.07
N LEU A 122 -7.29 1.47 3.97
CA LEU A 122 -7.14 0.01 4.09
C LEU A 122 -7.34 -0.62 2.72
N GLU A 123 -6.30 -1.25 2.18
CA GLU A 123 -6.37 -2.06 0.97
C GLU A 123 -6.57 -3.54 1.31
N MET A 124 -7.57 -4.15 0.71
CA MET A 124 -7.91 -5.58 0.80
C MET A 124 -8.05 -6.17 -0.60
N ASN A 125 -8.03 -7.50 -0.70
CA ASN A 125 -8.39 -8.18 -1.94
C ASN A 125 -9.74 -7.67 -2.46
N GLN A 126 -9.83 -7.41 -3.76
CA GLN A 126 -11.05 -6.88 -4.38
C GLN A 126 -12.27 -7.75 -4.06
N GLY A 127 -13.38 -7.10 -3.73
CA GLY A 127 -14.62 -7.74 -3.33
C GLY A 127 -14.67 -8.25 -1.89
N TRP A 128 -13.59 -8.14 -1.10
CA TRP A 128 -13.60 -8.58 0.30
C TRP A 128 -14.68 -7.85 1.11
N PHE A 129 -14.75 -6.53 1.01
CA PHE A 129 -15.74 -5.71 1.73
C PHE A 129 -17.19 -6.08 1.32
N ALA A 130 -17.43 -6.19 0.03
CA ALA A 130 -18.76 -6.53 -0.48
C ALA A 130 -19.22 -7.92 0.00
N LYS A 131 -18.34 -8.93 -0.03
CA LYS A 131 -18.63 -10.28 0.47
C LYS A 131 -18.96 -10.32 1.97
N LYS A 132 -18.48 -9.33 2.73
CA LYS A 132 -18.74 -9.21 4.17
C LYS A 132 -19.88 -8.23 4.49
N GLY A 133 -20.54 -7.69 3.47
CA GLY A 133 -21.63 -6.71 3.63
C GLY A 133 -21.17 -5.35 4.16
N LEU A 134 -19.87 -5.04 4.01
CA LEU A 134 -19.28 -3.79 4.47
C LEU A 134 -19.37 -2.72 3.39
N LYS A 135 -19.73 -1.51 3.78
CA LYS A 135 -19.97 -0.37 2.89
C LYS A 135 -19.58 0.96 3.56
N ALA A 136 -19.73 2.06 2.86
CA ALA A 136 -19.62 3.39 3.48
C ALA A 136 -20.52 3.48 4.73
N GLY A 137 -19.97 3.99 5.83
CA GLY A 137 -20.60 4.02 7.16
C GLY A 137 -20.34 2.80 8.02
N SER A 138 -19.86 1.66 7.49
CA SER A 138 -19.40 0.53 8.29
C SER A 138 -18.19 0.92 9.13
N LYS A 139 -18.03 0.33 10.32
CA LYS A 139 -16.93 0.63 11.22
C LYS A 139 -15.89 -0.48 11.27
N LEU A 140 -14.62 -0.09 11.21
CA LEU A 140 -13.48 -0.91 11.57
C LEU A 140 -13.18 -0.68 13.06
N ALA A 141 -12.71 -1.72 13.74
CA ALA A 141 -12.34 -1.70 15.15
C ALA A 141 -10.92 -2.25 15.36
N GLY A 142 -10.31 -1.88 16.49
CA GLY A 142 -8.93 -2.18 16.82
C GLY A 142 -8.01 -0.98 16.61
N ARG A 143 -6.78 -1.04 17.14
CA ARG A 143 -5.80 0.04 16.94
C ARG A 143 -5.45 0.18 15.47
N PRO A 144 -5.33 1.39 14.90
CA PRO A 144 -5.24 2.70 15.59
C PRO A 144 -6.57 3.43 15.78
N PHE A 145 -7.70 2.82 15.45
CA PHE A 145 -9.01 3.47 15.61
C PHE A 145 -9.39 3.60 17.08
N ASN A 146 -9.87 4.76 17.49
CA ASN A 146 -10.40 5.00 18.82
C ASN A 146 -11.84 4.49 18.87
N ASN A 147 -12.02 3.33 19.47
CA ASN A 147 -13.33 2.71 19.72
C ASN A 147 -13.49 2.46 21.24
#